data_c710b8b4acf3b79f74fc732c3fba025b
#
_entry.id   c710b8b4acf3b79f74fc732c3fba025b
#
_cell.length_a   1.000
_cell.length_b   1.000
_cell.length_c   1.000
_cell.angle_alpha   90.00
_cell.angle_beta   90.00
_cell.angle_gamma   90.00
#
_symmetry.space_group_name_H-M   'P 1'
#
loop_
_entity.id
_entity.type
_entity.pdbx_description
1 polymer ?
#
loop_
_entity_poly.entity_id
_entity_poly.type
_entity_poly.pdbx_seq_one_letter_code
_entity_poly.pdbx_strand_id
1 'polypeptide(L)'
;MIAQDFPRTIGEISEDWLSQTLGAKVASYEANFLEGGVLSDAFKVGITYDGDPGEAPTSVVLKMAKASAEERASALMTNSYTKELRFFEDLLDEVPITAPKLYASFSDGSATSEFFLLVMEDLTQHSLVFDQVSDPPNAEYARKIAMEAAKLHAQYWESETTKLPWIGRPDGRYVFGLDELCKLVTDTWGPFRELWQETFGADIFSDEGDGPAEELTDLICGPKSRGIHEKI
;
A
#
# COMPACT_ATOMS: atom_id res chain seq x y z
N MET A 1 18.49 -5.70 11.13
CA MET A 1 18.05 -4.41 11.76
C MET A 1 17.89 -4.61 13.25
N ILE A 2 18.37 -3.70 14.07
CA ILE A 2 18.11 -3.70 15.52
C ILE A 2 16.72 -3.08 15.67
N ALA A 3 15.81 -3.72 16.39
CA ALA A 3 14.51 -3.15 16.71
C ALA A 3 14.74 -1.81 17.41
N GLN A 4 14.42 -0.71 16.72
CA GLN A 4 14.45 0.62 17.32
C GLN A 4 13.13 0.85 18.05
N ASP A 5 13.20 1.50 19.20
CA ASP A 5 12.01 1.99 19.88
C ASP A 5 11.48 3.19 19.07
N PHE A 6 10.29 3.07 18.50
CA PHE A 6 9.65 4.10 17.69
C PHE A 6 8.15 4.15 17.97
N PRO A 7 7.49 5.29 17.76
CA PRO A 7 6.05 5.44 17.95
C PRO A 7 5.24 4.42 17.13
N ARG A 8 4.31 3.73 17.79
CA ARG A 8 3.40 2.76 17.15
C ARG A 8 2.05 3.39 16.77
N THR A 9 1.75 4.52 17.42
CA THR A 9 0.51 5.28 17.19
C THR A 9 0.84 6.76 17.07
N ILE A 10 -0.06 7.52 16.45
CA ILE A 10 0.12 8.99 16.33
C ILE A 10 0.20 9.68 17.70
N GLY A 11 -0.48 9.12 18.71
CA GLY A 11 -0.45 9.67 20.09
C GLY A 11 0.88 9.50 20.81
N GLU A 12 1.78 8.68 20.29
CA GLU A 12 3.14 8.49 20.84
C GLU A 12 4.18 9.40 20.18
N ILE A 13 3.81 10.13 19.13
CA ILE A 13 4.68 11.11 18.49
C ILE A 13 4.92 12.26 19.48
N SER A 14 6.14 12.75 19.54
CA SER A 14 6.53 13.91 20.37
C SER A 14 7.45 14.85 19.61
N GLU A 15 7.56 16.09 20.08
CA GLU A 15 8.49 17.09 19.57
C GLU A 15 9.94 16.60 19.63
N ASP A 16 10.29 15.89 20.70
CA ASP A 16 11.64 15.33 20.88
C ASP A 16 11.94 14.24 19.86
N TRP A 17 10.98 13.33 19.62
CA TRP A 17 11.13 12.29 18.60
C TRP A 17 11.24 12.88 17.20
N LEU A 18 10.36 13.84 16.86
CA LEU A 18 10.42 14.54 15.57
C LEU A 18 11.75 15.30 15.40
N SER A 19 12.23 15.94 16.47
CA SER A 19 13.51 16.66 16.45
C SER A 19 14.68 15.74 16.16
N GLN A 20 14.73 14.57 16.78
CA GLN A 20 15.75 13.56 16.53
C GLN A 20 15.67 12.99 15.12
N THR A 21 14.44 12.71 14.63
CA THR A 21 14.20 12.11 13.33
C THR A 21 14.52 13.07 12.18
N LEU A 22 14.20 14.35 12.33
CA LEU A 22 14.35 15.36 11.26
C LEU A 22 15.63 16.19 11.38
N GLY A 23 16.37 16.06 12.49
CA GLY A 23 17.65 16.71 12.69
C GLY A 23 17.58 18.21 12.99
N ALA A 24 16.38 18.73 13.35
CA ALA A 24 16.17 20.13 13.72
C ALA A 24 15.20 20.22 14.90
N LYS A 25 15.40 21.20 15.80
CA LYS A 25 14.62 21.33 17.02
C LYS A 25 13.18 21.73 16.74
N VAL A 26 12.23 20.82 16.96
CA VAL A 26 10.79 21.03 16.81
C VAL A 26 10.26 21.74 18.05
N ALA A 27 9.56 22.86 17.84
CA ALA A 27 8.88 23.62 18.89
C ALA A 27 7.44 23.14 19.10
N SER A 28 6.76 22.78 18.01
CA SER A 28 5.40 22.22 18.03
C SER A 28 5.10 21.53 16.71
N TYR A 29 4.08 20.68 16.71
CA TYR A 29 3.56 20.05 15.50
C TYR A 29 2.04 19.92 15.55
N GLU A 30 1.43 19.76 14.38
CA GLU A 30 0.02 19.48 14.22
C GLU A 30 -0.14 18.28 13.29
N ALA A 31 -0.85 17.23 13.75
CA ALA A 31 -1.09 16.02 12.97
C ALA A 31 -2.55 15.93 12.53
N ASN A 32 -2.75 15.78 11.22
CA ASN A 32 -4.06 15.64 10.59
C ASN A 32 -4.15 14.30 9.87
N PHE A 33 -5.19 13.51 10.19
CA PHE A 33 -5.44 12.23 9.55
C PHE A 33 -5.72 12.40 8.05
N LEU A 34 -5.10 11.58 7.23
CA LEU A 34 -5.37 11.50 5.79
C LEU A 34 -6.25 10.28 5.53
N GLU A 35 -7.46 10.51 5.07
CA GLU A 35 -8.42 9.46 4.75
C GLU A 35 -7.97 8.61 3.55
N GLY A 36 -8.49 7.39 3.44
CA GLY A 36 -8.31 6.49 2.29
C GLY A 36 -7.34 5.33 2.47
N GLY A 37 -6.61 5.24 3.59
CA GLY A 37 -5.72 4.11 3.89
C GLY A 37 -6.47 2.87 4.39
N VAL A 38 -6.52 1.81 3.57
CA VAL A 38 -7.18 0.54 3.95
C VAL A 38 -6.31 -0.28 4.90
N LEU A 39 -5.03 -0.45 4.58
CA LEU A 39 -4.10 -1.32 5.31
C LEU A 39 -3.24 -0.59 6.34
N SER A 40 -3.12 0.73 6.23
CA SER A 40 -2.27 1.57 7.08
C SER A 40 -2.93 2.92 7.33
N ASP A 41 -2.51 3.62 8.38
CA ASP A 41 -2.90 4.99 8.64
C ASP A 41 -1.86 5.96 8.12
N ALA A 42 -2.31 7.09 7.60
CA ALA A 42 -1.45 8.18 7.18
C ALA A 42 -1.85 9.48 7.86
N PHE A 43 -0.85 10.26 8.26
CA PHE A 43 -1.05 11.56 8.93
C PHE A 43 -0.15 12.60 8.27
N LYS A 44 -0.73 13.72 7.87
CA LYS A 44 0.02 14.91 7.55
C LYS A 44 0.42 15.61 8.84
N VAL A 45 1.71 15.85 9.01
CA VAL A 45 2.27 16.52 10.20
C VAL A 45 2.92 17.82 9.77
N GLY A 46 2.28 18.95 10.12
CA GLY A 46 2.86 20.28 9.99
C GLY A 46 3.79 20.56 11.16
N ILE A 47 4.95 21.16 10.92
CA ILE A 47 6.02 21.28 11.90
C ILE A 47 6.43 22.74 12.04
N THR A 48 6.53 23.19 13.28
CA THR A 48 7.12 24.50 13.65
C THR A 48 8.43 24.23 14.37
N TYR A 49 9.52 24.86 13.93
CA TYR A 49 10.83 24.71 14.54
C TYR A 49 11.19 25.84 15.51
N ASP A 50 12.03 25.52 16.48
CA ASP A 50 12.65 26.50 17.40
C ASP A 50 13.98 26.95 16.78
N GLY A 51 13.94 28.01 16.00
CA GLY A 51 15.08 28.53 15.25
C GLY A 51 15.08 28.16 13.77
N ASP A 52 16.24 28.23 13.14
CA ASP A 52 16.42 27.90 11.73
C ASP A 52 16.40 26.37 11.53
N PRO A 53 15.46 25.82 10.77
CA PRO A 53 15.40 24.39 10.50
C PRO A 53 16.45 23.91 9.49
N GLY A 54 17.15 24.81 8.80
CA GLY A 54 18.04 24.43 7.69
C GLY A 54 17.25 23.76 6.54
N GLU A 55 17.64 22.54 6.19
CA GLU A 55 16.98 21.75 5.12
C GLU A 55 15.83 20.85 5.65
N ALA A 56 15.52 20.90 6.93
CA ALA A 56 14.44 20.07 7.49
C ALA A 56 13.06 20.49 6.94
N PRO A 57 12.18 19.53 6.62
CA PRO A 57 10.88 19.83 6.02
C PRO A 57 9.93 20.48 7.03
N THR A 58 9.14 21.46 6.59
CA THR A 58 8.09 22.09 7.42
C THR A 58 6.81 21.25 7.49
N SER A 59 6.71 20.19 6.70
CA SER A 59 5.61 19.24 6.70
C SER A 59 6.11 17.88 6.24
N VAL A 60 5.61 16.81 6.86
CA VAL A 60 5.87 15.42 6.47
C VAL A 60 4.58 14.61 6.49
N VAL A 61 4.57 13.48 5.81
CA VAL A 61 3.55 12.44 5.97
C VAL A 61 4.15 11.29 6.78
N LEU A 62 3.48 10.97 7.89
CA LEU A 62 3.76 9.77 8.67
C LEU A 62 2.81 8.67 8.20
N LYS A 63 3.36 7.55 7.71
CA LYS A 63 2.56 6.37 7.36
C LYS A 63 2.92 5.24 8.31
N MET A 64 1.90 4.69 8.99
CA MET A 64 2.11 3.74 10.06
C MET A 64 1.08 2.61 10.04
N ALA A 65 1.40 1.52 10.73
CA ALA A 65 0.50 0.39 10.89
C ALA A 65 -0.80 0.81 11.57
N LYS A 66 -1.91 0.14 11.23
CA LYS A 66 -3.19 0.29 11.93
C LYS A 66 -3.02 0.05 13.43
N ALA A 67 -3.75 0.78 14.26
CA ALA A 67 -3.62 0.71 15.71
C ALA A 67 -4.10 -0.64 16.29
N SER A 68 -5.22 -1.18 15.80
CA SER A 68 -5.76 -2.45 16.30
C SER A 68 -5.17 -3.67 15.59
N ALA A 69 -5.04 -4.78 16.30
CA ALA A 69 -4.55 -6.04 15.73
C ALA A 69 -5.51 -6.62 14.67
N GLU A 70 -6.82 -6.38 14.82
CA GLU A 70 -7.83 -6.82 13.87
C GLU A 70 -7.67 -6.10 12.51
N GLU A 71 -7.49 -4.78 12.54
CA GLU A 71 -7.27 -3.98 11.32
C GLU A 71 -5.94 -4.34 10.64
N ARG A 72 -4.89 -4.71 11.41
CA ARG A 72 -3.61 -5.15 10.85
C ARG A 72 -3.65 -6.52 10.20
N ALA A 73 -4.63 -7.37 10.51
CA ALA A 73 -4.64 -8.76 10.07
C ALA A 73 -4.46 -8.93 8.55
N SER A 74 -5.17 -8.14 7.74
CA SER A 74 -5.05 -8.19 6.27
C SER A 74 -3.67 -7.76 5.76
N ALA A 75 -3.09 -6.72 6.38
CA ALA A 75 -1.77 -6.25 6.02
C ALA A 75 -0.68 -7.26 6.37
N LEU A 76 -0.81 -7.94 7.51
CA LEU A 76 0.12 -8.99 7.95
C LEU A 76 0.04 -10.23 7.05
N MET A 77 -1.18 -10.63 6.69
CA MET A 77 -1.40 -11.79 5.81
C MET A 77 -0.76 -11.60 4.43
N THR A 78 -0.75 -10.37 3.92
CA THR A 78 -0.14 -10.01 2.63
C THR A 78 1.31 -9.52 2.75
N ASN A 79 1.85 -9.44 3.98
CA ASN A 79 3.17 -8.85 4.30
C ASN A 79 3.34 -7.42 3.75
N SER A 80 2.26 -6.64 3.72
CA SER A 80 2.21 -5.33 3.07
C SER A 80 3.15 -4.32 3.73
N TYR A 81 3.26 -4.32 5.06
CA TYR A 81 4.12 -3.39 5.78
C TYR A 81 5.61 -3.59 5.45
N THR A 82 6.05 -4.85 5.45
CA THR A 82 7.45 -5.16 5.07
C THR A 82 7.72 -4.80 3.61
N LYS A 83 6.78 -5.10 2.70
CA LYS A 83 6.94 -4.77 1.28
C LYS A 83 7.05 -3.27 1.05
N GLU A 84 6.20 -2.49 1.68
CA GLU A 84 6.23 -1.03 1.55
C GLU A 84 7.52 -0.46 2.14
N LEU A 85 7.89 -0.87 3.36
CA LEU A 85 9.12 -0.46 4.00
C LEU A 85 10.34 -0.74 3.10
N ARG A 86 10.47 -1.99 2.62
CA ARG A 86 11.58 -2.41 1.78
C ARG A 86 11.61 -1.76 0.42
N PHE A 87 10.44 -1.44 -0.15
CA PHE A 87 10.39 -0.63 -1.38
C PHE A 87 11.09 0.72 -1.19
N PHE A 88 10.77 1.43 -0.10
CA PHE A 88 11.37 2.73 0.19
C PHE A 88 12.86 2.62 0.57
N GLU A 89 13.26 1.56 1.26
CA GLU A 89 14.67 1.37 1.66
C GLU A 89 15.55 0.85 0.53
N ASP A 90 15.06 -0.07 -0.29
CA ASP A 90 15.91 -0.82 -1.23
C ASP A 90 15.77 -0.34 -2.68
N LEU A 91 14.62 0.20 -3.08
CA LEU A 91 14.31 0.46 -4.49
C LEU A 91 14.02 1.93 -4.82
N LEU A 92 13.73 2.78 -3.84
CA LEU A 92 13.26 4.15 -4.08
C LEU A 92 14.16 4.93 -5.06
N ASP A 93 15.48 4.82 -4.90
CA ASP A 93 16.45 5.56 -5.71
C ASP A 93 16.59 5.02 -7.14
N GLU A 94 16.09 3.82 -7.41
CA GLU A 94 16.22 3.14 -8.71
C GLU A 94 14.91 3.12 -9.52
N VAL A 95 13.77 3.40 -8.87
CA VAL A 95 12.49 3.30 -9.58
C VAL A 95 12.30 4.42 -10.61
N PRO A 96 11.80 4.13 -11.83
CA PRO A 96 11.65 5.10 -12.91
C PRO A 96 10.38 5.95 -12.79
N ILE A 97 9.76 5.98 -11.61
CA ILE A 97 8.53 6.71 -11.32
C ILE A 97 8.77 7.72 -10.20
N THR A 98 7.98 8.77 -10.17
CA THR A 98 8.03 9.74 -9.07
C THR A 98 7.41 9.13 -7.81
N ALA A 99 8.16 9.12 -6.72
CA ALA A 99 7.73 8.71 -5.40
C ALA A 99 8.13 9.76 -4.36
N PRO A 100 7.44 9.83 -3.20
CA PRO A 100 7.82 10.78 -2.16
C PRO A 100 9.20 10.45 -1.59
N LYS A 101 9.98 11.49 -1.27
CA LYS A 101 11.26 11.32 -0.57
C LYS A 101 11.03 10.65 0.78
N LEU A 102 11.89 9.70 1.13
CA LEU A 102 11.93 9.10 2.47
C LEU A 102 12.89 9.91 3.37
N TYR A 103 12.42 10.35 4.52
CA TYR A 103 13.27 11.01 5.54
C TYR A 103 13.75 10.00 6.58
N ALA A 104 12.87 9.09 7.00
CA ALA A 104 13.22 8.00 7.92
C ALA A 104 12.26 6.83 7.79
N SER A 105 12.72 5.63 8.16
CA SER A 105 11.96 4.40 8.21
C SER A 105 12.22 3.66 9.52
N PHE A 106 11.19 3.04 10.05
CA PHE A 106 11.24 2.27 11.29
C PHE A 106 10.42 0.99 11.17
N SER A 107 10.89 -0.08 11.80
CA SER A 107 10.16 -1.33 11.91
C SER A 107 10.50 -2.07 13.20
N ASP A 108 9.69 -3.05 13.56
CA ASP A 108 9.97 -3.94 14.70
C ASP A 108 11.08 -4.96 14.43
N GLY A 109 11.66 -4.95 13.22
CA GLY A 109 12.81 -5.77 12.83
C GLY A 109 12.50 -7.24 12.54
N SER A 110 11.23 -7.64 12.57
CA SER A 110 10.81 -8.99 12.20
C SER A 110 10.79 -9.18 10.67
N ALA A 111 10.85 -10.43 10.22
CA ALA A 111 10.78 -10.75 8.78
C ALA A 111 9.40 -10.39 8.18
N THR A 112 8.38 -10.38 9.01
CA THR A 112 7.02 -9.90 8.71
C THR A 112 6.69 -8.85 9.76
N SER A 113 7.06 -7.59 9.49
CA SER A 113 6.87 -6.50 10.47
C SER A 113 5.40 -6.32 10.82
N GLU A 114 5.08 -6.40 12.11
CA GLU A 114 3.75 -6.09 12.63
C GLU A 114 3.54 -4.58 12.70
N PHE A 115 4.61 -3.84 12.96
CA PHE A 115 4.60 -2.38 13.01
C PHE A 115 5.68 -1.79 12.11
N PHE A 116 5.32 -0.74 11.42
CA PHE A 116 6.23 0.09 10.64
C PHE A 116 5.83 1.55 10.77
N LEU A 117 6.78 2.43 10.48
CA LEU A 117 6.56 3.86 10.37
C LEU A 117 7.48 4.41 9.27
N LEU A 118 6.90 5.06 8.29
CA LEU A 118 7.62 5.83 7.28
C LEU A 118 7.41 7.32 7.53
N VAL A 119 8.48 8.09 7.49
CA VAL A 119 8.48 9.55 7.52
C VAL A 119 8.80 10.02 6.11
N MET A 120 7.81 10.53 5.41
CA MET A 120 7.90 10.81 3.98
C MET A 120 7.62 12.28 3.66
N GLU A 121 8.02 12.69 2.46
CA GLU A 121 7.69 13.98 1.88
C GLU A 121 6.17 14.18 1.81
N ASP A 122 5.73 15.38 2.19
CA ASP A 122 4.34 15.80 2.05
C ASP A 122 4.05 16.29 0.62
N LEU A 123 3.44 15.45 -0.17
CA LEU A 123 3.00 15.77 -1.54
C LEU A 123 1.56 16.29 -1.61
N THR A 124 0.86 16.48 -0.50
CA THR A 124 -0.58 16.84 -0.49
C THR A 124 -0.89 18.17 -1.20
N GLN A 125 0.08 19.07 -1.30
CA GLN A 125 -0.08 20.35 -2.01
C GLN A 125 0.28 20.28 -3.50
N HIS A 126 0.90 19.20 -3.95
CA HIS A 126 1.44 19.05 -5.31
C HIS A 126 0.87 17.84 -6.05
N SER A 127 -0.02 17.09 -5.41
CA SER A 127 -0.64 15.90 -5.98
C SER A 127 -2.16 16.02 -6.01
N LEU A 128 -2.77 15.38 -7.00
CA LEU A 128 -4.22 15.17 -7.04
C LEU A 128 -4.52 13.85 -6.34
N VAL A 129 -5.48 13.89 -5.43
CA VAL A 129 -6.03 12.70 -4.78
C VAL A 129 -7.35 12.39 -5.45
N PHE A 130 -7.51 11.17 -5.94
CA PHE A 130 -8.75 10.68 -6.50
C PHE A 130 -9.39 9.68 -5.54
N ASP A 131 -10.66 9.84 -5.27
CA ASP A 131 -11.45 8.79 -4.64
C ASP A 131 -11.92 7.81 -5.71
N GLN A 132 -11.71 6.51 -5.46
CA GLN A 132 -11.99 5.47 -6.46
C GLN A 132 -13.47 5.35 -6.82
N VAL A 133 -14.36 5.79 -5.94
CA VAL A 133 -15.81 5.63 -6.08
C VAL A 133 -16.48 6.96 -6.39
N SER A 134 -16.20 8.00 -5.58
CA SER A 134 -16.89 9.28 -5.67
C SER A 134 -16.25 10.26 -6.66
N ASP A 135 -14.94 10.19 -6.88
CA ASP A 135 -14.19 11.06 -7.80
C ASP A 135 -13.07 10.27 -8.51
N PRO A 136 -13.42 9.30 -9.37
CA PRO A 136 -12.43 8.48 -10.06
C PRO A 136 -11.63 9.29 -11.08
N PRO A 137 -10.36 8.91 -11.36
CA PRO A 137 -9.56 9.58 -12.38
C PRO A 137 -10.22 9.47 -13.76
N ASN A 138 -10.24 10.56 -14.51
CA ASN A 138 -10.70 10.55 -15.89
C ASN A 138 -9.73 9.75 -16.80
N ALA A 139 -10.13 9.50 -18.05
CA ALA A 139 -9.36 8.69 -19.00
C ALA A 139 -7.93 9.24 -19.26
N GLU A 140 -7.72 10.56 -19.21
CA GLU A 140 -6.41 11.16 -19.39
C GLU A 140 -5.47 10.83 -18.22
N TYR A 141 -5.96 10.98 -16.99
CA TYR A 141 -5.19 10.61 -15.79
C TYR A 141 -4.96 9.10 -15.71
N ALA A 142 -5.98 8.29 -16.01
CA ALA A 142 -5.83 6.84 -16.07
C ALA A 142 -4.74 6.42 -17.06
N ARG A 143 -4.67 7.07 -18.24
CA ARG A 143 -3.60 6.85 -19.22
C ARG A 143 -2.23 7.24 -18.66
N LYS A 144 -2.11 8.39 -17.97
CA LYS A 144 -0.84 8.80 -17.35
C LYS A 144 -0.38 7.78 -16.31
N ILE A 145 -1.28 7.33 -15.45
CA ILE A 145 -0.99 6.29 -14.44
C ILE A 145 -0.52 4.99 -15.11
N ALA A 146 -1.23 4.54 -16.15
CA ALA A 146 -0.84 3.34 -16.89
C ALA A 146 0.55 3.47 -17.55
N MET A 147 0.89 4.67 -18.06
CA MET A 147 2.22 4.91 -18.63
C MET A 147 3.33 4.89 -17.57
N GLU A 148 3.09 5.43 -16.38
CA GLU A 148 4.06 5.33 -15.27
C GLU A 148 4.22 3.87 -14.81
N ALA A 149 3.12 3.13 -14.67
CA ALA A 149 3.17 1.70 -14.39
C ALA A 149 3.94 0.92 -15.45
N ALA A 150 3.78 1.26 -16.74
CA ALA A 150 4.52 0.63 -17.84
C ALA A 150 6.04 0.85 -17.74
N LYS A 151 6.50 2.03 -17.28
CA LYS A 151 7.94 2.29 -17.03
C LYS A 151 8.47 1.35 -15.94
N LEU A 152 7.72 1.22 -14.84
CA LEU A 152 8.07 0.33 -13.74
C LEU A 152 8.14 -1.13 -14.22
N HIS A 153 7.12 -1.59 -14.94
CA HIS A 153 7.10 -2.94 -15.50
C HIS A 153 8.25 -3.18 -16.48
N ALA A 154 8.55 -2.23 -17.36
CA ALA A 154 9.63 -2.37 -18.33
C ALA A 154 11.01 -2.49 -17.65
N GLN A 155 11.24 -1.73 -16.57
CA GLN A 155 12.50 -1.79 -15.84
C GLN A 155 12.71 -3.12 -15.11
N TYR A 156 11.63 -3.64 -14.50
CA TYR A 156 11.72 -4.84 -13.66
C TYR A 156 11.24 -6.12 -14.35
N TRP A 157 10.91 -6.08 -15.63
CA TRP A 157 10.53 -7.26 -16.40
C TRP A 157 11.65 -8.31 -16.40
N GLU A 158 11.37 -9.49 -15.86
CA GLU A 158 12.35 -10.59 -15.70
C GLU A 158 13.66 -10.19 -14.99
N SER A 159 13.66 -9.11 -14.18
CA SER A 159 14.85 -8.66 -13.48
C SER A 159 15.14 -9.51 -12.23
N GLU A 160 16.40 -9.52 -11.79
CA GLU A 160 16.80 -10.18 -10.53
C GLU A 160 16.13 -9.53 -9.31
N THR A 161 15.76 -8.24 -9.39
CA THR A 161 15.03 -7.52 -8.35
C THR A 161 13.70 -8.20 -8.01
N THR A 162 13.00 -8.77 -8.99
CA THR A 162 11.74 -9.50 -8.75
C THR A 162 11.91 -10.80 -7.96
N LYS A 163 13.16 -11.26 -7.79
CA LYS A 163 13.50 -12.46 -7.02
C LYS A 163 13.85 -12.17 -5.55
N LEU A 164 13.82 -10.89 -5.15
CA LEU A 164 14.10 -10.50 -3.75
C LEU A 164 13.10 -11.20 -2.82
N PRO A 165 13.57 -11.70 -1.65
CA PRO A 165 12.76 -12.55 -0.78
C PRO A 165 11.48 -11.90 -0.25
N TRP A 166 11.46 -10.56 -0.17
CA TRP A 166 10.32 -9.80 0.35
C TRP A 166 9.31 -9.42 -0.75
N ILE A 167 9.66 -9.54 -2.03
CA ILE A 167 8.71 -9.31 -3.14
C ILE A 167 7.79 -10.53 -3.25
N GLY A 168 6.50 -10.26 -3.27
CA GLY A 168 5.50 -11.31 -3.45
C GLY A 168 5.65 -12.02 -4.79
N ARG A 169 5.52 -13.33 -4.79
CA ARG A 169 5.63 -14.17 -5.97
C ARG A 169 4.33 -14.92 -6.22
N PRO A 170 4.01 -15.25 -7.50
CA PRO A 170 2.84 -16.03 -7.83
C PRO A 170 2.80 -17.43 -7.17
N ASP A 171 3.94 -17.93 -6.68
CA ASP A 171 4.05 -19.21 -5.97
C ASP A 171 3.53 -19.14 -4.49
N GLY A 172 2.89 -18.05 -4.11
CA GLY A 172 2.23 -17.87 -2.81
C GLY A 172 3.11 -17.39 -1.68
N ARG A 173 4.40 -17.16 -1.90
CA ARG A 173 5.25 -16.54 -0.89
C ARG A 173 4.90 -15.05 -0.76
N TYR A 174 4.31 -14.64 0.38
CA TYR A 174 3.92 -13.26 0.67
C TYR A 174 2.78 -12.68 -0.19
N VAL A 175 2.04 -13.51 -0.90
CA VAL A 175 0.77 -13.18 -1.59
C VAL A 175 -0.18 -14.34 -1.32
N PHE A 176 -1.48 -14.15 -1.46
CA PHE A 176 -2.41 -15.27 -1.56
C PHE A 176 -1.91 -16.22 -2.66
N GLY A 177 -1.78 -17.49 -2.33
CA GLY A 177 -1.57 -18.51 -3.33
C GLY A 177 -2.72 -18.48 -4.34
N LEU A 178 -2.47 -18.96 -5.55
CA LEU A 178 -3.50 -18.98 -6.57
C LEU A 178 -4.74 -19.78 -6.10
N ASP A 179 -4.51 -20.85 -5.34
CA ASP A 179 -5.59 -21.69 -4.80
C ASP A 179 -6.41 -20.95 -3.74
N GLU A 180 -5.76 -20.16 -2.84
CA GLU A 180 -6.46 -19.33 -1.87
C GLU A 180 -7.23 -18.18 -2.55
N LEU A 181 -6.67 -17.57 -3.58
CA LEU A 181 -7.35 -16.55 -4.37
C LEU A 181 -8.58 -17.14 -5.07
N CYS A 182 -8.45 -18.30 -5.68
CA CYS A 182 -9.54 -19.00 -6.34
C CYS A 182 -10.64 -19.35 -5.34
N LYS A 183 -10.26 -19.86 -4.17
CA LYS A 183 -11.20 -20.15 -3.09
C LYS A 183 -11.90 -18.87 -2.61
N LEU A 184 -11.17 -17.77 -2.41
CA LEU A 184 -11.73 -16.49 -2.00
C LEU A 184 -12.78 -16.00 -3.02
N VAL A 185 -12.45 -15.99 -4.31
CA VAL A 185 -13.39 -15.60 -5.38
C VAL A 185 -14.64 -16.48 -5.35
N THR A 186 -14.49 -17.80 -5.26
CA THR A 186 -15.63 -18.73 -5.20
C THR A 186 -16.50 -18.53 -3.96
N ASP A 187 -15.89 -18.40 -2.79
CA ASP A 187 -16.60 -18.27 -1.51
C ASP A 187 -17.31 -16.91 -1.37
N THR A 188 -16.79 -15.86 -1.99
CA THR A 188 -17.35 -14.50 -1.88
C THR A 188 -18.36 -14.15 -2.97
N TRP A 189 -18.40 -14.89 -4.08
CA TRP A 189 -19.24 -14.55 -5.22
C TRP A 189 -20.74 -14.55 -4.89
N GLY A 190 -21.24 -15.58 -4.21
CA GLY A 190 -22.64 -15.69 -3.84
C GLY A 190 -23.11 -14.49 -2.99
N PRO A 191 -22.49 -14.22 -1.81
CA PRO A 191 -22.82 -13.06 -0.98
C PRO A 191 -22.67 -11.71 -1.71
N PHE A 192 -21.64 -11.57 -2.56
CA PHE A 192 -21.42 -10.37 -3.36
C PHE A 192 -22.57 -10.16 -4.35
N ARG A 193 -22.97 -11.20 -5.07
CA ARG A 193 -24.08 -11.16 -6.02
C ARG A 193 -25.39 -10.76 -5.34
N GLU A 194 -25.72 -11.34 -4.20
CA GLU A 194 -26.92 -11.02 -3.43
C GLU A 194 -26.92 -9.54 -3.01
N LEU A 195 -25.83 -9.04 -2.44
CA LEU A 195 -25.69 -7.64 -2.04
C LEU A 195 -25.87 -6.68 -3.22
N TRP A 196 -25.30 -7.00 -4.37
CA TRP A 196 -25.41 -6.16 -5.56
C TRP A 196 -26.80 -6.16 -6.17
N GLN A 197 -27.47 -7.32 -6.19
CA GLN A 197 -28.85 -7.43 -6.63
C GLN A 197 -29.81 -6.63 -5.72
N GLU A 198 -29.58 -6.64 -4.41
CA GLU A 198 -30.34 -5.82 -3.47
C GLU A 198 -30.09 -4.31 -3.67
N THR A 199 -28.86 -3.92 -3.98
CA THR A 199 -28.47 -2.50 -4.09
C THR A 199 -28.85 -1.88 -5.43
N PHE A 200 -28.67 -2.60 -6.53
CA PHE A 200 -28.79 -2.07 -7.90
C PHE A 200 -29.93 -2.69 -8.73
N GLY A 201 -30.60 -3.69 -8.20
CA GLY A 201 -31.70 -4.41 -8.86
C GLY A 201 -31.25 -5.71 -9.54
N ALA A 202 -32.22 -6.59 -9.77
CA ALA A 202 -31.96 -7.94 -10.29
C ALA A 202 -31.36 -7.99 -11.72
N ASP A 203 -31.58 -6.94 -12.50
CA ASP A 203 -31.19 -6.88 -13.92
C ASP A 203 -29.68 -6.64 -14.14
N ILE A 204 -28.91 -6.41 -13.07
CA ILE A 204 -27.46 -6.17 -13.17
C ILE A 204 -26.68 -7.43 -13.57
N PHE A 205 -27.21 -8.60 -13.23
CA PHE A 205 -26.68 -9.89 -13.66
C PHE A 205 -27.67 -10.54 -14.61
N SER A 206 -27.25 -10.91 -15.79
CA SER A 206 -28.10 -11.64 -16.75
C SER A 206 -28.66 -12.92 -16.14
N ASP A 207 -29.82 -13.37 -16.60
CA ASP A 207 -30.50 -14.60 -16.15
C ASP A 207 -29.70 -15.90 -16.35
N GLU A 208 -28.51 -15.83 -16.90
CA GLU A 208 -27.66 -16.97 -17.23
C GLU A 208 -26.84 -17.51 -16.04
N GLY A 209 -27.27 -17.27 -14.81
CA GLY A 209 -26.74 -17.95 -13.62
C GLY A 209 -25.36 -17.47 -13.17
N ASP A 210 -24.52 -18.40 -12.71
CA ASP A 210 -23.18 -18.12 -12.14
C ASP A 210 -22.09 -17.98 -13.24
N GLY A 211 -22.47 -17.88 -14.52
CA GLY A 211 -21.58 -17.80 -15.66
C GLY A 211 -20.41 -16.81 -15.53
N PRO A 212 -20.62 -15.54 -15.10
CA PRO A 212 -19.52 -14.59 -14.93
C PRO A 212 -18.52 -14.99 -13.85
N ALA A 213 -18.97 -15.66 -12.78
CA ALA A 213 -18.08 -16.16 -11.73
C ALA A 213 -17.31 -17.40 -12.20
N GLU A 214 -17.98 -18.31 -12.91
CA GLU A 214 -17.33 -19.47 -13.50
C GLU A 214 -16.32 -19.02 -14.55
N GLU A 215 -16.67 -18.08 -15.43
CA GLU A 215 -15.73 -17.52 -16.42
C GLU A 215 -14.55 -16.81 -15.77
N LEU A 216 -14.77 -16.02 -14.72
CA LEU A 216 -13.71 -15.35 -13.97
C LEU A 216 -12.82 -16.37 -13.23
N THR A 217 -13.45 -17.38 -12.63
CA THR A 217 -12.73 -18.47 -11.95
C THR A 217 -11.90 -19.27 -12.96
N ASP A 218 -12.45 -19.61 -14.11
CA ASP A 218 -11.73 -20.29 -15.18
C ASP A 218 -10.60 -19.43 -15.77
N LEU A 219 -10.82 -18.11 -15.89
CA LEU A 219 -9.80 -17.17 -16.36
C LEU A 219 -8.64 -17.07 -15.38
N ILE A 220 -8.90 -16.98 -14.08
CA ILE A 220 -7.89 -16.79 -13.03
C ILE A 220 -7.28 -18.14 -12.62
N CYS A 221 -8.10 -19.18 -12.47
CA CYS A 221 -7.75 -20.44 -11.83
C CYS A 221 -7.71 -21.64 -12.78
N GLY A 222 -8.14 -21.44 -14.02
CA GLY A 222 -8.20 -22.50 -15.02
C GLY A 222 -6.83 -22.99 -15.49
N PRO A 223 -6.78 -24.13 -16.21
CA PRO A 223 -5.52 -24.75 -16.65
C PRO A 223 -4.61 -23.83 -17.48
N LYS A 224 -5.19 -22.89 -18.23
CA LYS A 224 -4.42 -21.93 -19.04
C LYS A 224 -3.69 -20.92 -18.17
N SER A 225 -4.35 -20.41 -17.13
CA SER A 225 -3.75 -19.48 -16.17
C SER A 225 -2.67 -20.16 -15.35
N ARG A 226 -2.93 -21.37 -14.83
CA ARG A 226 -1.95 -22.18 -14.11
C ARG A 226 -0.71 -22.45 -14.94
N GLY A 227 -0.86 -22.78 -16.22
CA GLY A 227 0.27 -22.99 -17.13
C GLY A 227 1.11 -21.74 -17.45
N ILE A 228 0.55 -20.54 -17.26
CA ILE A 228 1.31 -19.27 -17.32
C ILE A 228 2.09 -19.06 -16.01
N HIS A 229 1.45 -19.28 -14.88
CA HIS A 229 2.09 -19.10 -13.55
C HIS A 229 3.21 -20.11 -13.27
N GLU A 230 3.16 -21.30 -13.86
CA GLU A 230 4.24 -22.31 -13.73
C GLU A 230 5.49 -21.96 -14.56
N LYS A 231 5.38 -21.01 -15.50
CA LYS A 231 6.47 -20.61 -16.40
C LYS A 231 7.15 -19.29 -15.98
N ILE A 232 6.60 -18.57 -15.00
CA ILE A 232 7.14 -17.35 -14.42
C ILE A 232 7.82 -17.67 -13.09
#